data_4963bc8aaf775748ee1728e5f38ba58f
#
_entry.id   4963bc8aaf775748ee1728e5f38ba58f
#
_cell.length_a   1.000
_cell.length_b   1.000
_cell.length_c   1.000
_cell.angle_alpha   90.00
_cell.angle_beta   90.00
_cell.angle_gamma   90.00
#
_symmetry.space_group_name_H-M   'P 1'
#
loop_
_entity.id
_entity.type
_entity.pdbx_description
1 polymer ?
#
loop_
_entity_poly.entity_id
_entity_poly.type
_entity_poly.pdbx_seq_one_letter_code
_entity_poly.pdbx_strand_id
1 'polypeptide(L)'
;MSSTPYDDVFRTLLTDCTELMIPVVNEIFHTDYTGNEKIRLLQNEHFIQMPDGSKQERITDSSFEIMSGNTCNIKCKKRYHIECQSFEDGSMVVRMFEYDTQIALENRELTPDTLTVSFPDSAIISLRHTSHTPDKMNINILTPGGNVSYNIPVLKVRQYSADELFEKHLFFLI
;
A
#
# COMPACT_ATOMS: atom_id res chain seq x y z
N MET A 1 -4.90 -13.66 -13.05
CA MET A 1 -4.53 -14.58 -11.94
C MET A 1 -5.80 -14.86 -11.16
N SER A 2 -6.03 -16.08 -10.69
CA SER A 2 -7.20 -16.35 -9.83
C SER A 2 -6.94 -15.69 -8.47
N SER A 3 -7.86 -14.83 -8.04
CA SER A 3 -7.91 -14.31 -6.68
C SER A 3 -7.89 -15.48 -5.68
N THR A 4 -7.10 -15.35 -4.63
CA THR A 4 -7.14 -16.35 -3.54
C THR A 4 -8.30 -15.99 -2.58
N PRO A 5 -8.85 -16.95 -1.80
CA PRO A 5 -9.84 -16.61 -0.79
C PRO A 5 -9.37 -15.53 0.22
N TYR A 6 -8.07 -15.43 0.43
CA TYR A 6 -7.49 -14.40 1.30
C TYR A 6 -7.56 -13.00 0.68
N ASP A 7 -7.34 -12.88 -0.63
CA ASP A 7 -7.42 -11.62 -1.35
C ASP A 7 -8.86 -11.06 -1.30
N ASP A 8 -9.86 -11.96 -1.45
CA ASP A 8 -11.27 -11.59 -1.39
C ASP A 8 -11.68 -11.15 0.02
N VAL A 9 -11.22 -11.86 1.07
CA VAL A 9 -11.47 -11.48 2.47
C VAL A 9 -10.80 -10.14 2.78
N PHE A 10 -9.55 -9.96 2.38
CA PHE A 10 -8.80 -8.72 2.60
C PHE A 10 -9.52 -7.52 1.97
N ARG A 11 -9.96 -7.65 0.72
CA ARG A 11 -10.70 -6.59 0.03
C ARG A 11 -12.06 -6.30 0.66
N THR A 12 -12.77 -7.35 1.09
CA THR A 12 -14.06 -7.20 1.77
C THR A 12 -13.89 -6.44 3.09
N LEU A 13 -12.94 -6.84 3.92
CA LEU A 13 -12.64 -6.15 5.18
C LEU A 13 -12.23 -4.70 4.94
N LEU A 14 -11.41 -4.45 3.92
CA LEU A 14 -10.99 -3.10 3.57
C LEU A 14 -12.17 -2.22 3.14
N THR A 15 -13.17 -2.81 2.46
CA THR A 15 -14.35 -2.06 2.00
C THR A 15 -15.36 -1.84 3.11
N ASP A 16 -15.62 -2.86 3.93
CA ASP A 16 -16.71 -2.85 4.91
C ASP A 16 -16.28 -2.34 6.29
N CYS A 17 -14.97 -2.46 6.61
CA CYS A 17 -14.40 -2.13 7.92
C CYS A 17 -13.11 -1.30 7.76
N THR A 18 -13.16 -0.25 6.94
CA THR A 18 -12.00 0.56 6.54
C THR A 18 -11.25 1.14 7.75
N GLU A 19 -11.94 1.47 8.82
CA GLU A 19 -11.37 2.02 10.05
C GLU A 19 -10.38 1.06 10.73
N LEU A 20 -10.50 -0.25 10.52
CA LEU A 20 -9.57 -1.24 11.06
C LEU A 20 -8.18 -1.14 10.43
N MET A 21 -8.04 -0.41 9.32
CA MET A 21 -6.74 -0.16 8.69
C MET A 21 -5.90 0.87 9.44
N ILE A 22 -6.49 1.74 10.25
CA ILE A 22 -5.74 2.78 10.97
C ILE A 22 -4.70 2.21 11.92
N PRO A 23 -5.02 1.23 12.80
CA PRO A 23 -4.01 0.59 13.64
C PRO A 23 -2.92 -0.12 12.83
N VAL A 24 -3.27 -0.72 11.69
CA VAL A 24 -2.30 -1.40 10.81
C VAL A 24 -1.34 -0.37 10.19
N VAL A 25 -1.85 0.76 9.73
CA VAL A 25 -1.02 1.87 9.21
C VAL A 25 -0.10 2.42 10.30
N ASN A 26 -0.62 2.62 11.51
CA ASN A 26 0.17 3.08 12.64
C ASN A 26 1.32 2.10 12.97
N GLU A 27 1.03 0.80 12.98
CA GLU A 27 2.04 -0.23 13.24
C GLU A 27 3.13 -0.27 12.17
N ILE A 28 2.75 -0.23 10.89
CA ILE A 28 3.68 -0.37 9.77
C ILE A 28 4.53 0.90 9.58
N PHE A 29 3.90 2.07 9.61
CA PHE A 29 4.54 3.33 9.24
C PHE A 29 4.91 4.20 10.44
N HIS A 30 4.70 3.69 11.66
CA HIS A 30 4.97 4.40 12.92
C HIS A 30 4.29 5.77 12.98
N THR A 31 3.04 5.81 12.52
CA THR A 31 2.17 6.97 12.60
C THR A 31 1.35 6.94 13.89
N ASP A 32 0.70 8.06 14.21
CA ASP A 32 -0.07 8.26 15.44
C ASP A 32 -1.53 8.67 15.17
N TYR A 33 -2.12 8.11 14.12
CA TYR A 33 -3.53 8.32 13.82
C TYR A 33 -4.40 7.87 15.00
N THR A 34 -5.43 8.67 15.30
CA THR A 34 -6.27 8.49 16.50
C THR A 34 -7.43 7.50 16.29
N GLY A 35 -7.70 7.12 15.02
CA GLY A 35 -8.86 6.32 14.62
C GLY A 35 -10.09 7.18 14.23
N ASN A 36 -9.99 8.50 14.33
CA ASN A 36 -11.06 9.43 13.93
C ASN A 36 -10.86 9.99 12.52
N GLU A 37 -9.77 9.65 11.87
CA GLU A 37 -9.44 10.07 10.51
C GLU A 37 -10.38 9.40 9.51
N LYS A 38 -10.68 10.15 8.43
CA LYS A 38 -11.47 9.60 7.34
C LYS A 38 -10.55 8.87 6.36
N ILE A 39 -10.88 7.62 6.10
CA ILE A 39 -10.25 6.85 5.02
C ILE A 39 -11.11 6.98 3.77
N ARG A 40 -10.45 7.20 2.64
CA ARG A 40 -11.06 7.18 1.32
C ARG A 40 -10.35 6.15 0.47
N LEU A 41 -11.04 5.08 0.10
CA LEU A 41 -10.53 4.11 -0.87
C LEU A 41 -10.32 4.80 -2.22
N LEU A 42 -9.25 4.46 -2.90
CA LEU A 42 -8.94 4.88 -4.25
C LEU A 42 -9.27 3.77 -5.24
N GLN A 43 -9.21 4.08 -6.52
CA GLN A 43 -9.42 3.07 -7.56
C GLN A 43 -8.27 2.04 -7.52
N ASN A 44 -8.63 0.76 -7.49
CA ASN A 44 -7.67 -0.35 -7.41
C ASN A 44 -7.42 -1.01 -8.77
N GLU A 45 -8.23 -0.69 -9.79
CA GLU A 45 -8.07 -1.21 -11.15
C GLU A 45 -7.18 -0.29 -11.96
N HIS A 46 -6.06 -0.82 -12.42
CA HIS A 46 -5.10 -0.09 -13.25
C HIS A 46 -4.94 -0.80 -14.59
N PHE A 47 -4.96 -0.04 -15.68
CA PHE A 47 -4.80 -0.57 -17.04
C PHE A 47 -3.43 -0.20 -17.57
N ILE A 48 -2.59 -1.20 -17.79
CA ILE A 48 -1.27 -1.03 -18.41
C ILE A 48 -1.39 -1.39 -19.89
N GLN A 49 -0.99 -0.48 -20.76
CA GLN A 49 -0.92 -0.74 -22.19
C GLN A 49 0.39 -1.50 -22.50
N MET A 50 0.25 -2.72 -22.99
CA MET A 50 1.39 -3.56 -23.35
C MET A 50 1.99 -3.10 -24.70
N PRO A 51 3.28 -3.43 -24.98
CA PRO A 51 3.94 -3.08 -26.24
C PRO A 51 3.24 -3.63 -27.49
N ASP A 52 2.47 -4.72 -27.34
CA ASP A 52 1.66 -5.32 -28.43
C ASP A 52 0.32 -4.61 -28.65
N GLY A 53 0.05 -3.52 -27.92
CA GLY A 53 -1.20 -2.74 -27.98
C GLY A 53 -2.34 -3.31 -27.14
N SER A 54 -2.17 -4.48 -26.52
CA SER A 54 -3.16 -5.03 -25.60
C SER A 54 -3.18 -4.24 -24.29
N LYS A 55 -4.34 -4.25 -23.61
CA LYS A 55 -4.45 -3.69 -22.27
C LYS A 55 -4.40 -4.83 -21.24
N GLN A 56 -3.48 -4.75 -20.32
CA GLN A 56 -3.43 -5.66 -19.17
C GLN A 56 -4.04 -4.94 -17.96
N GLU A 57 -5.10 -5.52 -17.42
CA GLU A 57 -5.67 -5.08 -16.16
C GLU A 57 -4.76 -5.55 -15.02
N ARG A 58 -4.44 -4.63 -14.11
CA ARG A 58 -3.73 -4.87 -12.86
C ARG A 58 -4.61 -4.38 -11.73
N ILE A 59 -4.86 -5.24 -10.77
CA ILE A 59 -5.68 -4.92 -9.60
C ILE A 59 -4.77 -4.91 -8.39
N THR A 60 -4.69 -3.77 -7.70
CA THR A 60 -4.02 -3.65 -6.39
C THR A 60 -4.94 -4.15 -5.30
N ASP A 61 -4.37 -4.69 -4.21
CA ASP A 61 -5.19 -5.14 -3.09
C ASP A 61 -5.82 -3.95 -2.37
N SER A 62 -5.02 -2.92 -2.09
CA SER A 62 -5.56 -1.70 -1.49
C SER A 62 -4.78 -0.45 -1.84
N SER A 63 -5.49 0.59 -2.24
CA SER A 63 -4.98 1.95 -2.35
C SER A 63 -5.98 2.90 -1.69
N PHE A 64 -5.53 3.74 -0.76
CA PHE A 64 -6.41 4.63 0.00
C PHE A 64 -5.69 5.89 0.48
N GLU A 65 -6.50 6.89 0.83
CA GLU A 65 -6.04 8.12 1.47
C GLU A 65 -6.54 8.20 2.90
N ILE A 66 -5.69 8.58 3.82
CA ILE A 66 -6.08 9.01 5.17
C ILE A 66 -6.09 10.53 5.20
N MET A 67 -7.23 11.07 5.61
CA MET A 67 -7.46 12.50 5.72
C MET A 67 -7.48 12.88 7.19
N SER A 68 -6.43 13.54 7.68
CA SER A 68 -6.41 14.17 8.98
C SER A 68 -6.75 15.65 8.85
N GLY A 69 -7.66 16.15 9.67
CA GLY A 69 -8.02 17.57 9.66
C GLY A 69 -8.79 17.99 10.89
N ASN A 70 -8.19 18.86 11.69
CA ASN A 70 -8.86 19.76 12.62
C ASN A 70 -9.04 21.11 11.95
N THR A 71 -10.30 21.52 11.78
CA THR A 71 -10.94 22.85 11.76
C THR A 71 -10.28 24.05 11.06
N CYS A 72 -9.08 24.01 10.52
CA CYS A 72 -8.47 25.11 9.77
C CYS A 72 -7.78 24.63 8.49
N ASN A 73 -8.58 24.50 7.43
CA ASN A 73 -8.21 24.62 6.00
C ASN A 73 -7.01 23.88 5.38
N ILE A 74 -6.30 23.02 6.06
CA ILE A 74 -5.28 22.16 5.43
C ILE A 74 -5.63 20.71 5.75
N LYS A 75 -6.35 20.06 4.81
CA LYS A 75 -6.51 18.61 4.83
C LYS A 75 -5.15 18.01 4.47
N CYS A 76 -4.42 17.56 5.46
CA CYS A 76 -3.26 16.72 5.19
C CYS A 76 -3.79 15.39 4.65
N LYS A 77 -3.54 15.15 3.37
CA LYS A 77 -3.88 13.89 2.71
C LYS A 77 -2.60 13.08 2.59
N LYS A 78 -2.61 11.89 3.15
CA LYS A 78 -1.52 10.95 2.97
C LYS A 78 -2.04 9.70 2.27
N ARG A 79 -1.33 9.24 1.25
CA ARG A 79 -1.69 8.05 0.47
C ARG A 79 -0.93 6.85 0.92
N TYR A 80 -1.62 5.74 0.93
CA TYR A 80 -1.09 4.44 1.28
C TYR A 80 -1.45 3.43 0.21
N HIS A 81 -0.51 2.52 -0.04
CA HIS A 81 -0.70 1.34 -0.87
C HIS A 81 -0.24 0.12 -0.07
N ILE A 82 -1.14 -0.83 0.17
CA ILE A 82 -0.84 -2.03 0.96
C ILE A 82 -1.25 -3.25 0.15
N GLU A 83 -0.29 -4.14 -0.09
CA GLU A 83 -0.51 -5.44 -0.73
C GLU A 83 -0.53 -6.54 0.33
N CYS A 84 -1.50 -7.45 0.23
CA CYS A 84 -1.59 -8.62 1.10
C CYS A 84 -1.06 -9.85 0.36
N GLN A 85 -0.08 -10.53 0.95
CA GLN A 85 0.59 -11.66 0.33
C GLN A 85 0.48 -12.91 1.17
N SER A 86 -0.13 -13.97 0.62
CA SER A 86 -0.24 -15.28 1.28
C SER A 86 0.94 -16.20 1.01
N PHE A 87 1.71 -15.97 -0.07
CA PHE A 87 2.90 -16.75 -0.45
C PHE A 87 4.02 -15.83 -0.94
N GLU A 88 5.27 -16.28 -0.80
CA GLU A 88 6.41 -15.56 -1.36
C GLU A 88 6.32 -15.55 -2.89
N ASP A 89 6.40 -14.35 -3.47
CA ASP A 89 6.44 -14.11 -4.90
C ASP A 89 7.66 -13.23 -5.22
N GLY A 90 8.64 -13.80 -5.91
CA GLY A 90 9.85 -13.07 -6.29
C GLY A 90 9.62 -11.84 -7.18
N SER A 91 8.43 -11.69 -7.76
CA SER A 91 8.05 -10.53 -8.56
C SER A 91 7.41 -9.39 -7.73
N MET A 92 7.17 -9.59 -6.43
CA MET A 92 6.43 -8.64 -5.59
C MET A 92 7.07 -7.25 -5.59
N VAL A 93 8.38 -7.13 -5.49
CA VAL A 93 9.06 -5.83 -5.51
C VAL A 93 8.84 -5.07 -6.82
N VAL A 94 8.77 -5.79 -7.95
CA VAL A 94 8.47 -5.19 -9.26
C VAL A 94 7.02 -4.74 -9.32
N ARG A 95 6.09 -5.57 -8.86
CA ARG A 95 4.67 -5.24 -8.80
C ARG A 95 4.40 -4.02 -7.92
N MET A 96 5.02 -3.96 -6.74
CA MET A 96 4.91 -2.79 -5.85
C MET A 96 5.34 -1.51 -6.58
N PHE A 97 6.48 -1.53 -7.27
CA PHE A 97 6.95 -0.36 -8.02
C PHE A 97 6.01 0.01 -9.18
N GLU A 98 5.49 -0.98 -9.91
CA GLU A 98 4.53 -0.75 -10.99
C GLU A 98 3.26 -0.07 -10.46
N TYR A 99 2.69 -0.57 -9.38
CA TYR A 99 1.48 -0.03 -8.78
C TYR A 99 1.70 1.36 -8.17
N ASP A 100 2.79 1.54 -7.42
CA ASP A 100 3.16 2.83 -6.84
C ASP A 100 3.32 3.89 -7.94
N THR A 101 3.90 3.51 -9.08
CA THR A 101 4.04 4.40 -10.23
C THR A 101 2.69 4.78 -10.83
N GLN A 102 1.76 3.83 -10.96
CA GLN A 102 0.41 4.12 -11.46
C GLN A 102 -0.33 5.07 -10.51
N ILE A 103 -0.31 4.77 -9.22
CA ILE A 103 -0.93 5.63 -8.18
C ILE A 103 -0.33 7.04 -8.23
N ALA A 104 0.98 7.17 -8.40
CA ALA A 104 1.66 8.46 -8.49
C ALA A 104 1.26 9.22 -9.77
N LEU A 105 1.12 8.53 -10.90
CA LEU A 105 0.73 9.13 -12.18
C LEU A 105 -0.74 9.59 -12.21
N GLU A 106 -1.65 8.90 -11.54
CA GLU A 106 -3.05 9.30 -11.44
C GLU A 106 -3.23 10.66 -10.76
N ASN A 107 -2.32 10.99 -9.86
CA ASN A 107 -2.37 12.19 -9.04
C ASN A 107 -1.24 13.18 -9.36
N ARG A 108 -0.72 13.09 -10.56
CA ARG A 108 0.35 13.95 -11.04
C ARG A 108 -0.08 15.40 -11.15
N GLU A 109 0.85 16.28 -10.91
CA GLU A 109 0.75 17.69 -11.30
C GLU A 109 1.53 17.91 -12.59
N LEU A 110 0.88 18.52 -13.57
CA LEU A 110 1.45 18.73 -14.88
C LEU A 110 1.40 20.22 -15.25
N THR A 111 2.57 20.79 -15.54
CA THR A 111 2.72 22.06 -16.20
C THR A 111 3.28 21.84 -17.63
N PRO A 112 3.39 22.86 -18.49
CA PRO A 112 3.92 22.66 -19.85
C PRO A 112 5.32 22.06 -19.92
N ASP A 113 6.12 22.20 -18.87
CA ASP A 113 7.53 21.80 -18.81
C ASP A 113 7.89 20.91 -17.62
N THR A 114 6.94 20.67 -16.71
CA THR A 114 7.20 19.94 -15.47
C THR A 114 6.13 18.92 -15.17
N LEU A 115 6.56 17.70 -14.89
CA LEU A 115 5.76 16.63 -14.31
C LEU A 115 6.18 16.40 -12.88
N THR A 116 5.26 16.61 -11.92
CA THR A 116 5.48 16.24 -10.52
C THR A 116 4.63 15.02 -10.17
N VAL A 117 5.27 14.01 -9.59
CA VAL A 117 4.61 12.78 -9.12
C VAL A 117 4.96 12.55 -7.65
N SER A 118 3.96 12.09 -6.88
CA SER A 118 4.14 11.76 -5.47
C SER A 118 3.78 10.29 -5.24
N PHE A 119 4.76 9.51 -4.85
CA PHE A 119 4.57 8.09 -4.56
C PHE A 119 3.80 7.92 -3.24
N PRO A 120 2.98 6.86 -3.10
CA PRO A 120 2.33 6.52 -1.83
C PRO A 120 3.35 5.97 -0.82
N ASP A 121 3.00 5.97 0.45
CA ASP A 121 3.67 5.11 1.44
C ASP A 121 3.15 3.69 1.23
N SER A 122 4.05 2.78 0.87
CA SER A 122 3.69 1.43 0.46
C SER A 122 4.20 0.39 1.43
N ALA A 123 3.43 -0.67 1.64
CA ALA A 123 3.79 -1.79 2.51
C ALA A 123 3.25 -3.11 1.99
N ILE A 124 3.81 -4.21 2.51
CA ILE A 124 3.35 -5.56 2.27
C ILE A 124 2.94 -6.19 3.59
N ILE A 125 1.76 -6.79 3.62
CA ILE A 125 1.31 -7.66 4.71
C ILE A 125 1.57 -9.11 4.29
N SER A 126 2.51 -9.77 4.96
CA SER A 126 2.84 -11.18 4.70
C SER A 126 2.10 -12.07 5.70
N LEU A 127 1.07 -12.78 5.22
CA LEU A 127 0.28 -13.72 6.03
C LEU A 127 1.08 -14.98 6.39
N ARG A 128 2.02 -15.36 5.52
CA ARG A 128 2.90 -16.52 5.70
C ARG A 128 4.32 -16.11 5.32
N HIS A 129 5.21 -16.11 6.30
CA HIS A 129 6.60 -15.80 6.08
C HIS A 129 7.49 -17.00 6.37
N THR A 130 8.66 -17.00 5.76
CA THR A 130 9.76 -17.94 6.04
C THR A 130 10.94 -17.18 6.65
N SER A 131 12.01 -17.90 7.00
CA SER A 131 13.26 -17.27 7.45
C SER A 131 13.93 -16.39 6.38
N HIS A 132 13.51 -16.51 5.12
CA HIS A 132 14.05 -15.75 3.99
C HIS A 132 13.21 -14.51 3.66
N THR A 133 12.00 -14.41 4.19
CA THR A 133 11.14 -13.24 3.95
C THR A 133 11.80 -12.00 4.56
N PRO A 134 12.14 -10.97 3.76
CA PRO A 134 12.81 -9.77 4.27
C PRO A 134 11.89 -8.94 5.17
N ASP A 135 12.44 -8.09 6.02
CA ASP A 135 11.68 -7.11 6.81
C ASP A 135 11.29 -5.88 5.99
N LYS A 136 11.97 -5.66 4.88
CA LYS A 136 11.71 -4.57 3.93
C LYS A 136 12.22 -4.93 2.55
N MET A 137 11.55 -4.43 1.53
CA MET A 137 12.03 -4.42 0.15
C MET A 137 12.63 -3.07 -0.19
N ASN A 138 13.63 -3.04 -1.08
CA ASN A 138 14.34 -1.82 -1.44
C ASN A 138 14.06 -1.49 -2.91
N ILE A 139 13.69 -0.24 -3.18
CA ILE A 139 13.55 0.31 -4.52
C ILE A 139 14.68 1.33 -4.73
N ASN A 140 15.45 1.17 -5.80
CA ASN A 140 16.49 2.09 -6.21
C ASN A 140 16.18 2.60 -7.62
N ILE A 141 15.96 3.89 -7.76
CA ILE A 141 15.68 4.56 -9.04
C ILE A 141 16.94 5.34 -9.43
N LEU A 142 17.60 4.89 -10.48
CA LEU A 142 18.81 5.52 -11.00
C LEU A 142 18.41 6.45 -12.15
N THR A 143 18.68 7.73 -12.00
CA THR A 143 18.38 8.74 -13.01
C THR A 143 19.64 9.52 -13.42
N PRO A 144 19.66 10.15 -14.61
CA PRO A 144 20.79 11.00 -15.00
C PRO A 144 21.11 12.15 -14.05
N GLY A 145 20.10 12.62 -13.29
CA GLY A 145 20.22 13.75 -12.35
C GLY A 145 20.52 13.36 -10.91
N GLY A 146 20.48 12.04 -10.60
CA GLY A 146 20.70 11.53 -9.24
C GLY A 146 19.94 10.22 -8.98
N ASN A 147 20.09 9.71 -7.77
CA ASN A 147 19.48 8.46 -7.35
C ASN A 147 18.46 8.71 -6.24
N VAL A 148 17.34 8.01 -6.30
CA VAL A 148 16.33 7.98 -5.25
C VAL A 148 16.22 6.56 -4.74
N SER A 149 16.24 6.37 -3.41
CA SER A 149 16.06 5.06 -2.79
C SER A 149 15.01 5.15 -1.70
N TYR A 150 14.10 4.18 -1.66
CA TYR A 150 13.12 4.06 -0.60
C TYR A 150 12.86 2.59 -0.26
N ASN A 151 12.28 2.36 0.92
CA ASN A 151 12.00 1.03 1.43
C ASN A 151 10.50 0.81 1.53
N ILE A 152 10.08 -0.42 1.24
CA ILE A 152 8.73 -0.91 1.43
C ILE A 152 8.77 -1.89 2.60
N PRO A 153 8.22 -1.55 3.78
CA PRO A 153 8.19 -2.43 4.93
C PRO A 153 7.34 -3.68 4.68
N VAL A 154 7.71 -4.78 5.32
CA VAL A 154 6.98 -6.06 5.25
C VAL A 154 6.51 -6.42 6.66
N LEU A 155 5.21 -6.30 6.91
CA LEU A 155 4.58 -6.73 8.16
C LEU A 155 4.37 -8.25 8.10
N LYS A 156 5.01 -8.98 8.99
CA LYS A 156 4.92 -10.45 9.07
C LYS A 156 3.88 -10.83 10.14
N VAL A 157 2.67 -11.13 9.72
CA VAL A 157 1.53 -11.35 10.66
C VAL A 157 1.83 -12.44 11.69
N ARG A 158 2.48 -13.53 11.29
CA ARG A 158 2.78 -14.65 12.20
C ARG A 158 3.87 -14.37 13.24
N GLN A 159 4.49 -13.20 13.22
CA GLN A 159 5.41 -12.78 14.30
C GLN A 159 4.66 -12.24 15.51
N TYR A 160 3.37 -11.91 15.35
CA TYR A 160 2.53 -11.44 16.44
C TYR A 160 1.80 -12.61 17.09
N SER A 161 1.81 -12.64 18.41
CA SER A 161 0.89 -13.48 19.19
C SER A 161 -0.54 -12.92 19.10
N ALA A 162 -1.53 -13.74 19.43
CA ALA A 162 -2.91 -13.29 19.50
C ALA A 162 -3.07 -12.12 20.49
N ASP A 163 -2.42 -12.18 21.65
CA ASP A 163 -2.47 -11.12 22.65
C ASP A 163 -1.89 -9.80 22.13
N GLU A 164 -0.76 -9.84 21.43
CA GLU A 164 -0.16 -8.65 20.79
C GLU A 164 -1.07 -8.04 19.72
N LEU A 165 -1.74 -8.87 18.90
CA LEU A 165 -2.70 -8.37 17.92
C LEU A 165 -3.88 -7.66 18.60
N PHE A 166 -4.37 -8.18 19.72
CA PHE A 166 -5.42 -7.55 20.53
C PHE A 166 -4.95 -6.26 21.20
N GLU A 167 -3.81 -6.25 21.86
CA GLU A 167 -3.25 -5.07 22.52
C GLU A 167 -2.98 -3.92 21.55
N LYS A 168 -2.51 -4.23 20.35
CA LYS A 168 -2.22 -3.26 19.28
C LYS A 168 -3.45 -2.91 18.45
N HIS A 169 -4.62 -3.47 18.75
CA HIS A 169 -5.86 -3.30 17.98
C HIS A 169 -5.74 -3.69 16.49
N LEU A 170 -4.87 -4.65 16.18
CA LEU A 170 -4.63 -5.13 14.81
C LEU A 170 -5.70 -6.14 14.39
N PHE A 171 -6.97 -5.85 14.65
CA PHE A 171 -8.11 -6.74 14.40
C PHE A 171 -8.28 -7.09 12.92
N PHE A 172 -7.79 -6.25 12.04
CA PHE A 172 -7.76 -6.52 10.61
C PHE A 172 -6.92 -7.75 10.24
N LEU A 173 -5.97 -8.14 11.09
CA LEU A 173 -5.01 -9.23 10.85
C LEU A 173 -5.39 -10.55 11.53
N ILE A 174 -6.49 -10.58 12.28
CA ILE A 174 -7.04 -11.77 12.96
C ILE A 174 -7.99 -12.51 12.04
#